data_419553503e408ab7ad3f2d1acecd8bd6
#
_entry.id   419553503e408ab7ad3f2d1acecd8bd6
#
_cell.length_a   1.000
_cell.length_b   1.000
_cell.length_c   1.000
_cell.angle_alpha   90.00
_cell.angle_beta   90.00
_cell.angle_gamma   90.00
#
_symmetry.space_group_name_H-M   'P 1'
#
loop_
_entity.id
_entity.type
_entity.pdbx_description
1 polymer ?
#
loop_
_entity_poly.entity_id
_entity_poly.type
_entity_poly.pdbx_seq_one_letter_code
_entity_poly.pdbx_strand_id
1 'polypeptide(L)'
;GVRDVVLAPGSRSAPLALALARAESSGSLRLHVRYDERSAGFLALGLAKGGGVPVAVVTTSGTAVGNLLPAVMEAHHAQVPLVVISADRPAALVGFGANQTTDQARLFEPFVRWSARVSSGAPAASWTAQAAKACLIAAGSASRHPGPVHLNVELAEPLVGDSDQPVVRPVRQPAAAGAEPGTLPAGPRTLLICGDASDPSVISTLMQG
;
A
#
# COMPACT_ATOMS: atom_id res chain seq x y z
N GLY A 1 -3.19 10.73 -1.02
CA GLY A 1 -2.87 9.62 -1.93
C GLY A 1 -1.41 9.20 -1.78
N VAL A 2 -1.05 8.08 -2.39
CA VAL A 2 0.33 7.57 -2.39
C VAL A 2 1.27 8.54 -3.13
N ARG A 3 2.38 8.88 -2.49
CA ARG A 3 3.44 9.71 -3.07
C ARG A 3 4.76 8.96 -3.25
N ASP A 4 4.99 7.98 -2.39
CA ASP A 4 6.16 7.12 -2.42
C ASP A 4 5.76 5.70 -2.82
N VAL A 5 6.47 5.12 -3.77
CA VAL A 5 6.28 3.76 -4.23
C VAL A 5 7.61 3.03 -4.20
N VAL A 6 7.66 1.90 -3.53
CA VAL A 6 8.82 1.00 -3.55
C VAL A 6 8.56 -0.11 -4.55
N LEU A 7 9.45 -0.31 -5.49
CA LEU A 7 9.34 -1.32 -6.55
C LEU A 7 10.44 -2.37 -6.41
N ALA A 8 10.04 -3.62 -6.24
CA ALA A 8 10.89 -4.78 -6.49
C ALA A 8 10.58 -5.31 -7.90
N PRO A 9 11.49 -5.08 -8.89
CA PRO A 9 11.19 -5.36 -10.30
C PRO A 9 11.17 -6.86 -10.61
N GLY A 10 10.33 -7.23 -11.57
CA GLY A 10 10.26 -8.59 -12.11
C GLY A 10 9.44 -8.62 -13.39
N SER A 11 9.54 -9.71 -14.17
CA SER A 11 8.91 -9.79 -15.49
C SER A 11 7.41 -9.57 -15.46
N ARG A 12 6.69 -10.23 -14.53
CA ARG A 12 5.23 -10.10 -14.45
C ARG A 12 4.78 -8.70 -14.04
N SER A 13 5.59 -7.98 -13.26
CA SER A 13 5.30 -6.60 -12.86
C SER A 13 5.78 -5.55 -13.85
N ALA A 14 6.32 -5.92 -15.02
CA ALA A 14 6.84 -4.98 -16.00
C ALA A 14 5.84 -3.86 -16.41
N PRO A 15 4.54 -4.16 -16.68
CA PRO A 15 3.57 -3.11 -16.99
C PRO A 15 3.43 -2.07 -15.88
N LEU A 16 3.43 -2.52 -14.61
CA LEU A 16 3.37 -1.64 -13.45
C LEU A 16 4.66 -0.82 -13.32
N ALA A 17 5.82 -1.46 -13.51
CA ALA A 17 7.12 -0.78 -13.44
C ALA A 17 7.22 0.36 -14.47
N LEU A 18 6.81 0.10 -15.70
CA LEU A 18 6.81 1.11 -16.78
C LEU A 18 5.83 2.26 -16.50
N ALA A 19 4.64 1.95 -15.96
CA ALA A 19 3.67 2.97 -15.57
C ALA A 19 4.18 3.84 -14.41
N LEU A 20 4.83 3.22 -13.42
CA LEU A 20 5.44 3.93 -12.28
C LEU A 20 6.62 4.82 -12.71
N ALA A 21 7.49 4.34 -13.61
CA ALA A 21 8.58 5.14 -14.15
C ALA A 21 8.07 6.39 -14.89
N ARG A 22 6.99 6.25 -15.68
CA ARG A 22 6.34 7.40 -16.33
C ARG A 22 5.73 8.37 -15.31
N ALA A 23 5.10 7.86 -14.25
CA ALA A 23 4.53 8.68 -13.20
C ALA A 23 5.61 9.44 -12.42
N GLU A 24 6.77 8.81 -12.17
CA GLU A 24 7.93 9.49 -11.58
C GLU A 24 8.47 10.59 -12.49
N SER A 25 8.68 10.30 -13.79
CA SER A 25 9.16 11.28 -14.77
C SER A 25 8.24 12.50 -14.89
N SER A 26 6.93 12.33 -14.64
CA SER A 26 5.97 13.43 -14.59
C SER A 26 5.90 14.16 -13.24
N GLY A 27 6.72 13.77 -12.26
CA GLY A 27 6.70 14.33 -10.91
C GLY A 27 5.47 13.96 -10.06
N SER A 28 4.70 12.94 -10.49
CA SER A 28 3.47 12.53 -9.80
C SER A 28 3.73 11.72 -8.53
N LEU A 29 4.87 11.02 -8.45
CA LEU A 29 5.31 10.22 -7.32
C LEU A 29 6.84 10.14 -7.25
N ARG A 30 7.37 9.55 -6.17
CA ARG A 30 8.77 9.16 -6.04
C ARG A 30 8.87 7.64 -6.09
N LEU A 31 9.75 7.11 -6.94
CA LEU A 31 9.97 5.69 -7.13
C LEU A 31 11.28 5.24 -6.46
N HIS A 32 11.18 4.26 -5.58
CA HIS A 32 12.33 3.67 -4.88
C HIS A 32 12.51 2.23 -5.36
N VAL A 33 13.54 1.96 -6.16
CA VAL A 33 13.81 0.60 -6.66
C VAL A 33 14.66 -0.18 -5.65
N ARG A 34 14.25 -1.42 -5.35
CA ARG A 34 14.96 -2.39 -4.50
C ARG A 34 14.88 -3.76 -5.13
N TYR A 35 15.98 -4.51 -5.12
CA TYR A 35 16.02 -5.85 -5.73
C TYR A 35 15.56 -6.95 -4.78
N ASP A 36 15.72 -6.75 -3.48
CA ASP A 36 15.25 -7.67 -2.44
C ASP A 36 13.88 -7.23 -1.93
N GLU A 37 12.87 -8.10 -2.06
CA GLU A 37 11.48 -7.78 -1.73
C GLU A 37 11.27 -7.55 -0.23
N ARG A 38 11.98 -8.29 0.61
CA ARG A 38 11.90 -8.10 2.07
C ARG A 38 12.39 -6.71 2.45
N SER A 39 13.53 -6.31 1.91
CA SER A 39 14.07 -4.94 2.10
C SER A 39 13.14 -3.89 1.52
N ALA A 40 12.52 -4.16 0.36
CA ALA A 40 11.51 -3.29 -0.25
C ALA A 40 10.31 -3.08 0.67
N GLY A 41 9.80 -4.17 1.26
CA GLY A 41 8.68 -4.13 2.20
C GLY A 41 8.98 -3.28 3.44
N PHE A 42 10.14 -3.46 4.06
CA PHE A 42 10.54 -2.68 5.23
C PHE A 42 10.89 -1.23 4.91
N LEU A 43 11.42 -0.94 3.72
CA LEU A 43 11.57 0.44 3.28
C LEU A 43 10.21 1.13 3.14
N ALA A 44 9.24 0.48 2.49
CA ALA A 44 7.89 1.01 2.35
C ALA A 44 7.21 1.23 3.71
N LEU A 45 7.37 0.28 4.64
CA LEU A 45 6.91 0.39 6.02
C LEU A 45 7.51 1.63 6.71
N GLY A 46 8.83 1.81 6.62
CA GLY A 46 9.53 2.95 7.22
C GLY A 46 9.07 4.29 6.66
N LEU A 47 8.92 4.38 5.33
CA LEU A 47 8.42 5.58 4.66
C LEU A 47 6.98 5.90 5.07
N ALA A 48 6.11 4.87 5.17
CA ALA A 48 4.72 5.06 5.59
C ALA A 48 4.63 5.47 7.07
N LYS A 49 5.42 4.85 7.95
CA LYS A 49 5.45 5.17 9.38
C LYS A 49 5.97 6.59 9.61
N GLY A 50 7.07 6.98 8.97
CA GLY A 50 7.66 8.31 9.11
C GLY A 50 6.83 9.43 8.47
N GLY A 51 6.12 9.12 7.37
CA GLY A 51 5.31 10.10 6.64
C GLY A 51 3.85 10.19 7.09
N GLY A 52 3.34 9.23 7.84
CA GLY A 52 1.93 9.15 8.27
C GLY A 52 0.93 9.00 7.10
N VAL A 53 1.41 8.65 5.90
CA VAL A 53 0.59 8.54 4.68
C VAL A 53 0.80 7.18 4.02
N PRO A 54 -0.19 6.69 3.23
CA PRO A 54 -0.04 5.43 2.54
C PRO A 54 1.15 5.40 1.59
N VAL A 55 1.98 4.35 1.69
CA VAL A 55 3.08 4.04 0.77
C VAL A 55 2.78 2.73 0.08
N ALA A 56 3.05 2.64 -1.21
CA ALA A 56 2.88 1.40 -1.96
C ALA A 56 4.18 0.62 -2.06
N VAL A 57 4.09 -0.71 -2.00
CA VAL A 57 5.17 -1.62 -2.38
C VAL A 57 4.66 -2.53 -3.50
N VAL A 58 5.42 -2.60 -4.59
CA VAL A 58 5.07 -3.35 -5.80
C VAL A 58 6.09 -4.45 -6.01
N THR A 59 5.60 -5.67 -6.26
CA THR A 59 6.45 -6.82 -6.55
C THR A 59 5.89 -7.68 -7.68
N THR A 60 6.71 -8.56 -8.21
CA THR A 60 6.29 -9.61 -9.13
C THR A 60 5.51 -10.71 -8.40
N SER A 61 5.28 -11.85 -9.00
CA SER A 61 4.50 -12.97 -8.46
C SER A 61 5.34 -14.00 -7.70
N GLY A 62 4.69 -14.95 -7.07
CA GLY A 62 5.32 -16.11 -6.44
C GLY A 62 5.96 -15.80 -5.10
N THR A 63 7.16 -16.33 -4.84
CA THR A 63 7.88 -16.16 -3.57
C THR A 63 8.27 -14.72 -3.28
N ALA A 64 8.36 -13.87 -4.31
CA ALA A 64 8.54 -12.43 -4.16
C ALA A 64 7.44 -11.82 -3.27
N VAL A 65 6.19 -12.25 -3.45
CA VAL A 65 5.05 -11.82 -2.61
C VAL A 65 5.24 -12.31 -1.18
N GLY A 66 5.65 -13.57 -1.00
CA GLY A 66 5.91 -14.16 0.32
C GLY A 66 6.96 -13.39 1.13
N ASN A 67 7.96 -12.85 0.48
CA ASN A 67 9.02 -12.05 1.12
C ASN A 67 8.51 -10.73 1.74
N LEU A 68 7.33 -10.25 1.35
CA LEU A 68 6.70 -9.06 1.93
C LEU A 68 5.97 -9.37 3.25
N LEU A 69 5.70 -10.64 3.57
CA LEU A 69 4.90 -11.01 4.74
C LEU A 69 5.42 -10.42 6.06
N PRO A 70 6.73 -10.43 6.38
CA PRO A 70 7.21 -9.83 7.63
C PRO A 70 6.88 -8.34 7.76
N ALA A 71 7.02 -7.57 6.67
CA ALA A 71 6.69 -6.15 6.68
C ALA A 71 5.17 -5.89 6.77
N VAL A 72 4.36 -6.77 6.17
CA VAL A 72 2.89 -6.70 6.26
C VAL A 72 2.43 -7.01 7.68
N MET A 73 3.01 -8.01 8.35
CA MET A 73 2.71 -8.32 9.75
C MET A 73 3.04 -7.14 10.66
N GLU A 74 4.22 -6.53 10.48
CA GLU A 74 4.62 -5.36 11.25
C GLU A 74 3.69 -4.17 10.98
N ALA A 75 3.33 -3.91 9.71
CA ALA A 75 2.36 -2.88 9.35
C ALA A 75 0.98 -3.11 9.99
N HIS A 76 0.55 -4.37 10.12
CA HIS A 76 -0.71 -4.73 10.77
C HIS A 76 -0.71 -4.35 12.25
N HIS A 77 0.32 -4.75 12.98
CA HIS A 77 0.41 -4.55 14.43
C HIS A 77 0.70 -3.08 14.78
N ALA A 78 1.56 -2.43 14.00
CA ALA A 78 1.90 -1.02 14.18
C ALA A 78 0.91 -0.04 13.54
N GLN A 79 -0.18 -0.54 12.92
CA GLN A 79 -1.21 0.26 12.25
C GLN A 79 -0.63 1.22 11.19
N VAL A 80 0.38 0.76 10.44
CA VAL A 80 1.05 1.54 9.39
C VAL A 80 0.32 1.39 8.05
N PRO A 81 -0.02 2.49 7.35
CA PRO A 81 -0.76 2.45 6.09
C PRO A 81 0.12 1.95 4.93
N LEU A 82 0.11 0.66 4.68
CA LEU A 82 0.88 0.01 3.62
C LEU A 82 -0.04 -0.52 2.51
N VAL A 83 0.25 -0.19 1.24
CA VAL A 83 -0.48 -0.72 0.08
C VAL A 83 0.42 -1.73 -0.64
N VAL A 84 0.14 -3.01 -0.48
CA VAL A 84 0.85 -4.08 -1.20
C VAL A 84 0.19 -4.29 -2.56
N ILE A 85 0.99 -4.25 -3.63
CA ILE A 85 0.56 -4.52 -5.00
C ILE A 85 1.42 -5.66 -5.54
N SER A 86 0.83 -6.84 -5.69
CA SER A 86 1.50 -8.00 -6.28
C SER A 86 1.00 -8.25 -7.70
N ALA A 87 1.92 -8.36 -8.64
CA ALA A 87 1.58 -8.79 -9.99
C ALA A 87 1.30 -10.29 -10.00
N ASP A 88 0.29 -10.70 -10.76
CA ASP A 88 -0.10 -12.11 -10.89
C ASP A 88 -0.43 -12.46 -12.35
N ARG A 89 -0.54 -13.73 -12.60
CA ARG A 89 -1.11 -14.26 -13.85
C ARG A 89 -2.63 -14.20 -13.77
N PRO A 90 -3.33 -14.16 -14.93
CA PRO A 90 -4.78 -14.36 -14.96
C PRO A 90 -5.20 -15.64 -14.21
N ALA A 91 -6.33 -15.58 -13.51
CA ALA A 91 -6.81 -16.65 -12.64
C ALA A 91 -6.85 -18.03 -13.34
N ALA A 92 -7.12 -18.07 -14.66
CA ALA A 92 -7.14 -19.29 -15.46
C ALA A 92 -5.78 -20.03 -15.51
N LEU A 93 -4.68 -19.39 -15.16
CA LEU A 93 -3.33 -19.97 -15.15
C LEU A 93 -2.85 -20.37 -13.74
N VAL A 94 -3.58 -19.99 -12.70
CA VAL A 94 -3.25 -20.33 -11.31
C VAL A 94 -3.66 -21.79 -11.03
N GLY A 95 -2.75 -22.56 -10.44
CA GLY A 95 -2.98 -23.97 -10.13
C GLY A 95 -2.69 -24.97 -11.28
N PHE A 96 -2.26 -24.47 -12.45
CA PHE A 96 -1.95 -25.30 -13.62
C PHE A 96 -0.45 -25.45 -13.90
N GLY A 97 0.40 -25.23 -12.91
CA GLY A 97 1.86 -25.37 -13.05
C GLY A 97 2.53 -24.26 -13.84
N ALA A 98 1.88 -23.12 -14.07
CA ALA A 98 2.51 -21.97 -14.71
C ALA A 98 3.69 -21.49 -13.87
N ASN A 99 4.78 -21.10 -14.55
CA ASN A 99 6.02 -20.70 -13.90
C ASN A 99 5.80 -19.56 -12.90
N GLN A 100 6.39 -19.65 -11.70
CA GLN A 100 6.37 -18.66 -10.64
C GLN A 100 4.94 -18.24 -10.22
N THR A 101 4.00 -19.20 -10.18
CA THR A 101 2.64 -19.03 -9.67
C THR A 101 2.46 -19.70 -8.32
N THR A 102 1.66 -19.07 -7.47
CA THR A 102 1.18 -19.60 -6.19
C THR A 102 -0.18 -19.00 -5.88
N ASP A 103 -0.90 -19.52 -4.88
CA ASP A 103 -2.10 -18.85 -4.34
C ASP A 103 -1.68 -17.66 -3.48
N GLN A 104 -1.26 -16.58 -4.16
CA GLN A 104 -0.77 -15.37 -3.51
C GLN A 104 -1.88 -14.39 -3.13
N ALA A 105 -3.05 -14.50 -3.74
CA ALA A 105 -4.15 -13.56 -3.50
C ALA A 105 -4.63 -13.55 -2.05
N ARG A 106 -4.49 -14.70 -1.36
CA ARG A 106 -4.91 -14.89 0.03
C ARG A 106 -3.76 -14.86 1.05
N LEU A 107 -2.54 -14.70 0.59
CA LEU A 107 -1.33 -14.87 1.41
C LEU A 107 -1.31 -13.95 2.64
N PHE A 108 -1.87 -12.78 2.54
CA PHE A 108 -1.85 -11.77 3.61
C PHE A 108 -3.18 -11.65 4.38
N GLU A 109 -4.20 -12.47 4.07
CA GLU A 109 -5.56 -12.33 4.62
C GLU A 109 -5.63 -12.09 6.14
N PRO A 110 -4.86 -12.79 6.99
CA PRO A 110 -4.93 -12.56 8.44
C PRO A 110 -4.43 -11.18 8.88
N PHE A 111 -3.64 -10.52 8.05
CA PHE A 111 -2.90 -9.30 8.41
C PHE A 111 -3.33 -8.05 7.66
N VAL A 112 -4.15 -8.17 6.61
CA VAL A 112 -4.59 -7.00 5.85
C VAL A 112 -5.97 -6.52 6.25
N ARG A 113 -6.19 -5.21 6.19
CA ARG A 113 -7.50 -4.60 6.42
C ARG A 113 -8.49 -4.89 5.28
N TRP A 114 -7.95 -5.15 4.10
CA TRP A 114 -8.71 -5.48 2.90
C TRP A 114 -7.79 -6.05 1.83
N SER A 115 -8.32 -6.97 1.04
CA SER A 115 -7.66 -7.50 -0.14
C SER A 115 -8.62 -7.53 -1.33
N ALA A 116 -8.07 -7.43 -2.53
CA ALA A 116 -8.82 -7.63 -3.76
C ALA A 116 -7.95 -8.22 -4.86
N ARG A 117 -8.59 -9.01 -5.73
CA ARG A 117 -8.04 -9.44 -7.00
C ARG A 117 -8.51 -8.46 -8.08
N VAL A 118 -7.56 -7.86 -8.79
CA VAL A 118 -7.82 -6.94 -9.91
C VAL A 118 -7.62 -7.72 -11.20
N SER A 119 -8.71 -8.05 -11.87
CA SER A 119 -8.67 -8.85 -13.10
C SER A 119 -8.10 -8.07 -14.28
N SER A 120 -7.29 -8.75 -15.11
CA SER A 120 -6.74 -8.20 -16.35
C SER A 120 -7.81 -7.77 -17.37
N GLY A 121 -8.99 -8.40 -17.34
CA GLY A 121 -10.14 -8.05 -18.19
C GLY A 121 -11.04 -6.96 -17.63
N ALA A 122 -10.75 -6.43 -16.44
CA ALA A 122 -11.60 -5.40 -15.84
C ALA A 122 -11.42 -4.03 -16.52
N PRO A 123 -12.48 -3.22 -16.61
CA PRO A 123 -12.39 -1.85 -17.16
C PRO A 123 -11.44 -0.97 -16.33
N ALA A 124 -10.77 -0.02 -16.97
CA ALA A 124 -9.85 0.92 -16.32
C ALA A 124 -10.48 1.68 -15.14
N ALA A 125 -11.77 2.01 -15.23
CA ALA A 125 -12.50 2.63 -14.12
C ALA A 125 -12.57 1.74 -12.88
N SER A 126 -12.69 0.41 -13.06
CA SER A 126 -12.65 -0.56 -11.93
C SER A 126 -11.27 -0.60 -11.27
N TRP A 127 -10.19 -0.57 -12.06
CA TRP A 127 -8.82 -0.51 -11.54
C TRP A 127 -8.61 0.75 -10.70
N THR A 128 -9.02 1.89 -11.23
CA THR A 128 -8.93 3.19 -10.54
C THR A 128 -9.73 3.18 -9.23
N ALA A 129 -10.96 2.66 -9.26
CA ALA A 129 -11.80 2.57 -8.07
C ALA A 129 -11.21 1.66 -6.98
N GLN A 130 -10.64 0.51 -7.37
CA GLN A 130 -9.99 -0.41 -6.43
C GLN A 130 -8.72 0.19 -5.84
N ALA A 131 -7.91 0.88 -6.63
CA ALA A 131 -6.72 1.58 -6.15
C ALA A 131 -7.09 2.71 -5.17
N ALA A 132 -8.11 3.50 -5.48
CA ALA A 132 -8.61 4.55 -4.59
C ALA A 132 -9.13 3.96 -3.27
N LYS A 133 -9.92 2.88 -3.34
CA LYS A 133 -10.44 2.18 -2.16
C LYS A 133 -9.31 1.62 -1.29
N ALA A 134 -8.29 1.02 -1.91
CA ALA A 134 -7.11 0.53 -1.20
C ALA A 134 -6.42 1.63 -0.39
N CYS A 135 -6.19 2.80 -0.99
CA CYS A 135 -5.57 3.94 -0.31
C CYS A 135 -6.41 4.45 0.86
N LEU A 136 -7.74 4.51 0.71
CA LEU A 136 -8.65 4.97 1.77
C LEU A 136 -8.67 4.01 2.97
N ILE A 137 -8.74 2.71 2.69
CA ILE A 137 -8.75 1.69 3.75
C ILE A 137 -7.39 1.65 4.43
N ALA A 138 -6.28 1.65 3.67
CA ALA A 138 -4.94 1.68 4.25
C ALA A 138 -4.75 2.88 5.19
N ALA A 139 -5.21 4.05 4.78
CA ALA A 139 -5.17 5.27 5.60
C ALA A 139 -6.10 5.24 6.83
N GLY A 140 -6.98 4.26 6.94
CA GLY A 140 -7.99 4.23 8.01
C GLY A 140 -9.01 5.36 7.93
N SER A 141 -9.25 5.93 6.73
CA SER A 141 -10.05 7.15 6.55
C SER A 141 -11.48 7.05 7.10
N ALA A 142 -12.07 5.85 7.09
CA ALA A 142 -13.41 5.62 7.64
C ALA A 142 -13.37 4.90 8.99
N SER A 143 -12.42 3.96 9.17
CA SER A 143 -12.35 3.09 10.35
C SER A 143 -11.58 3.70 11.51
N ARG A 144 -10.76 4.72 11.27
CA ARG A 144 -9.71 5.24 12.17
C ARG A 144 -8.66 4.18 12.56
N HIS A 145 -8.59 3.07 11.84
CA HIS A 145 -7.62 2.00 12.04
C HIS A 145 -6.81 1.79 10.75
N PRO A 146 -5.75 2.58 10.54
CA PRO A 146 -4.87 2.37 9.39
C PRO A 146 -4.22 0.99 9.43
N GLY A 147 -3.67 0.58 8.31
CA GLY A 147 -3.01 -0.71 8.22
C GLY A 147 -2.79 -1.18 6.79
N PRO A 148 -2.18 -2.35 6.61
CA PRO A 148 -1.88 -2.86 5.29
C PRO A 148 -3.13 -3.31 4.53
N VAL A 149 -3.08 -3.16 3.20
CA VAL A 149 -4.04 -3.68 2.24
C VAL A 149 -3.31 -4.40 1.11
N HIS A 150 -3.99 -5.30 0.40
CA HIS A 150 -3.39 -6.06 -0.68
C HIS A 150 -4.23 -5.99 -1.98
N LEU A 151 -3.59 -5.58 -3.06
CA LEU A 151 -4.11 -5.67 -4.43
C LEU A 151 -3.31 -6.73 -5.19
N ASN A 152 -3.95 -7.85 -5.50
CA ASN A 152 -3.39 -8.88 -6.38
C ASN A 152 -3.82 -8.57 -7.81
N VAL A 153 -2.88 -8.08 -8.64
CA VAL A 153 -3.14 -7.53 -9.96
C VAL A 153 -2.81 -8.55 -11.04
N GLU A 154 -3.83 -9.03 -11.73
CA GLU A 154 -3.67 -9.95 -12.86
C GLU A 154 -3.21 -9.19 -14.11
N LEU A 155 -2.12 -9.64 -14.70
CA LEU A 155 -1.54 -9.07 -15.91
C LEU A 155 -1.39 -10.18 -16.97
N ALA A 156 -2.13 -10.00 -18.08
CA ALA A 156 -2.07 -10.91 -19.23
C ALA A 156 -0.93 -10.51 -20.19
N GLU A 157 -0.47 -11.47 -20.99
CA GLU A 157 0.45 -11.21 -22.11
C GLU A 157 -0.28 -10.45 -23.25
N PRO A 158 0.43 -9.59 -24.00
CA PRO A 158 1.83 -9.20 -23.84
C PRO A 158 2.03 -8.22 -22.67
N LEU A 159 3.11 -8.40 -21.87
CA LEU A 159 3.40 -7.56 -20.70
C LEU A 159 4.04 -6.21 -21.07
N VAL A 160 4.67 -6.16 -22.21
CA VAL A 160 5.29 -4.94 -22.74
C VAL A 160 4.71 -4.71 -24.14
N GLY A 161 4.12 -3.57 -24.34
CA GLY A 161 3.53 -3.13 -25.59
C GLY A 161 3.80 -1.65 -25.81
N ASP A 162 3.60 -1.18 -27.04
CA ASP A 162 3.66 0.23 -27.38
C ASP A 162 2.43 0.94 -26.76
N SER A 163 2.56 1.44 -25.56
CA SER A 163 1.47 2.24 -24.97
C SER A 163 1.95 3.65 -24.65
N ASP A 164 1.56 4.59 -25.47
CA ASP A 164 1.57 6.04 -25.21
C ASP A 164 0.39 6.46 -24.31
N GLN A 165 -0.03 5.61 -23.41
CA GLN A 165 -1.16 5.93 -22.53
C GLN A 165 -0.79 7.09 -21.60
N PRO A 166 -1.62 8.15 -21.53
CA PRO A 166 -1.36 9.27 -20.66
C PRO A 166 -1.39 8.85 -19.18
N VAL A 167 -0.51 9.45 -18.37
CA VAL A 167 -0.52 9.26 -16.92
C VAL A 167 -1.80 9.88 -16.37
N VAL A 168 -2.65 9.05 -15.76
CA VAL A 168 -3.86 9.52 -15.07
C VAL A 168 -3.42 10.27 -13.81
N ARG A 169 -3.73 11.56 -13.72
CA ARG A 169 -3.44 12.35 -12.52
C ARG A 169 -4.32 11.89 -11.37
N PRO A 170 -3.73 11.69 -10.17
CA PRO A 170 -4.51 11.31 -9.01
C PRO A 170 -5.53 12.40 -8.64
N VAL A 171 -6.77 11.99 -8.41
CA VAL A 171 -7.79 12.88 -7.85
C VAL A 171 -7.41 13.15 -6.39
N ARG A 172 -7.19 14.42 -6.04
CA ARG A 172 -7.01 14.82 -4.64
C ARG A 172 -8.33 14.62 -3.91
N GLN A 173 -8.33 13.73 -2.93
CA GLN A 173 -9.43 13.69 -1.99
C GLN A 173 -9.24 14.78 -0.93
N PRO A 174 -10.33 15.45 -0.52
CA PRO A 174 -10.26 16.36 0.61
C PRO A 174 -9.78 15.61 1.86
N ALA A 175 -8.94 16.23 2.66
CA ALA A 175 -8.55 15.70 3.95
C ALA A 175 -9.82 15.49 4.79
N ALA A 176 -9.91 14.34 5.47
CA ALA A 176 -10.98 14.14 6.44
C ALA A 176 -10.88 15.24 7.48
N ALA A 177 -12.01 15.89 7.78
CA ALA A 177 -12.06 16.89 8.86
C ALA A 177 -11.59 16.20 10.15
N GLY A 178 -10.54 16.72 10.78
CA GLY A 178 -10.06 16.26 12.07
C GLY A 178 -11.19 16.32 13.10
N ALA A 179 -11.31 15.33 13.96
CA ALA A 179 -12.18 15.45 15.12
C ALA A 179 -11.64 16.60 16.00
N GLU A 180 -12.54 17.45 16.51
CA GLU A 180 -12.17 18.46 17.51
C GLU A 180 -11.47 17.76 18.70
N PRO A 181 -10.33 18.29 19.16
CA PRO A 181 -9.63 17.73 20.31
C PRO A 181 -10.53 17.83 21.54
N GLY A 182 -10.84 16.66 22.14
CA GLY A 182 -11.58 16.64 23.41
C GLY A 182 -10.67 17.11 24.55
N THR A 183 -11.22 17.92 25.46
CA THR A 183 -10.51 18.34 26.68
C THR A 183 -10.64 17.25 27.74
N LEU A 184 -9.53 16.73 28.25
CA LEU A 184 -9.52 15.84 29.41
C LEU A 184 -9.59 16.68 30.69
N PRO A 185 -10.53 16.39 31.61
CA PRO A 185 -10.58 17.12 32.88
C PRO A 185 -9.30 16.85 33.71
N ALA A 186 -8.68 17.90 34.20
CA ALA A 186 -7.58 17.76 35.15
C ALA A 186 -8.08 17.13 36.45
N GLY A 187 -7.37 16.13 36.97
CA GLY A 187 -7.71 15.48 38.21
C GLY A 187 -6.45 15.04 38.96
N PRO A 188 -6.49 14.99 40.32
CA PRO A 188 -5.31 14.70 41.14
C PRO A 188 -4.79 13.26 40.99
N ARG A 189 -5.47 12.42 40.25
CA ARG A 189 -5.12 11.00 39.99
C ARG A 189 -5.21 10.63 38.50
N THR A 190 -4.88 11.57 37.60
CA THR A 190 -4.87 11.31 36.16
C THR A 190 -3.52 10.72 35.77
N LEU A 191 -3.52 9.52 35.17
CA LEU A 191 -2.35 8.89 34.56
C LEU A 191 -2.53 8.92 33.04
N LEU A 192 -1.57 9.49 32.33
CA LEU A 192 -1.50 9.45 30.88
C LEU A 192 -0.54 8.34 30.43
N ILE A 193 -1.05 7.37 29.68
CA ILE A 193 -0.25 6.32 29.07
C ILE A 193 -0.19 6.59 27.57
N CYS A 194 0.97 7.02 27.11
CA CYS A 194 1.22 7.24 25.69
C CYS A 194 1.84 6.00 25.06
N GLY A 195 1.20 5.46 24.02
CA GLY A 195 1.78 4.41 23.19
C GLY A 195 2.66 4.98 22.08
N ASP A 196 2.89 4.19 21.02
CA ASP A 196 3.60 4.62 19.81
C ASP A 196 2.73 5.64 19.04
N ALA A 197 2.92 6.92 19.34
CA ALA A 197 2.20 8.00 18.65
C ALA A 197 2.95 8.35 17.35
N SER A 198 2.24 8.31 16.23
CA SER A 198 2.78 8.69 14.92
C SER A 198 3.02 10.20 14.77
N ASP A 199 2.45 11.02 15.66
CA ASP A 199 2.59 12.48 15.65
C ASP A 199 3.21 12.97 16.98
N PRO A 200 4.48 13.42 16.97
CA PRO A 200 5.14 13.96 18.15
C PRO A 200 4.45 15.18 18.75
N SER A 201 3.66 15.92 17.98
CA SER A 201 2.94 17.10 18.45
C SER A 201 1.87 16.74 19.48
N VAL A 202 1.28 15.57 19.38
CA VAL A 202 0.28 15.05 20.34
C VAL A 202 0.92 14.88 21.72
N ILE A 203 2.12 14.30 21.77
CA ILE A 203 2.86 14.12 23.03
C ILE A 203 3.23 15.49 23.64
N SER A 204 3.73 16.41 22.81
CA SER A 204 4.09 17.77 23.25
C SER A 204 2.89 18.52 23.83
N THR A 205 1.72 18.41 23.19
CA THR A 205 0.48 19.04 23.67
C THR A 205 0.01 18.46 25.01
N LEU A 206 0.13 17.13 25.18
CA LEU A 206 -0.25 16.46 26.43
C LEU A 206 0.69 16.78 27.60
N MET A 207 1.96 17.15 27.33
CA MET A 207 2.94 17.49 28.37
C MET A 207 2.87 18.97 28.79
N GLN A 208 2.18 19.82 28.06
CA GLN A 208 2.06 21.26 28.35
C GLN A 208 0.77 21.63 29.12
N GLY A 209 -0.14 20.70 29.32
CA GLY A 209 -1.38 20.86 30.08
C GLY A 209 -1.33 20.15 31.41
#